data_684e05386f4c5347271985c24b65ed1e
#
_entry.id   684e05386f4c5347271985c24b65ed1e
#
_cell.length_a   1.000
_cell.length_b   1.000
_cell.length_c   1.000
_cell.angle_alpha   90.00
_cell.angle_beta   90.00
_cell.angle_gamma   90.00
#
_symmetry.space_group_name_H-M   'P 1'
#
loop_
_entity.id
_entity.type
_entity.pdbx_description
1 polymer ?
#
loop_
_entity_poly.entity_id
_entity_poly.type
_entity_poly.pdbx_seq_one_letter_code
_entity_poly.pdbx_strand_id
1 'polypeptide(L)'
;MEKHFYKKLIEFDFNESCALCTVMEWKGSVPRKDYPMMLVCKSGETVGTIGGGTMEKEVIERALDALNSNQTSLDPFDFTNNDLSKDGGLCGGTVQVAVEPFTREVQSFFNQINDFNTEQSWLTTFHLSSKEISRQNIKNSGQHEDPFIQELTQIRKNKSFHFDDCIQLFRFISPNPILHIFGGG
;
A
#
# COMPACT_ATOMS: atom_id res chain seq x y z
N MET A 1 4.67 -12.97 -0.07
CA MET A 1 4.05 -12.20 -1.19
C MET A 1 4.53 -10.74 -1.17
N GLU A 2 4.51 -10.07 -0.04
CA GLU A 2 4.86 -8.64 0.09
C GLU A 2 6.32 -8.33 -0.32
N LYS A 3 7.31 -9.09 0.17
CA LYS A 3 8.73 -8.89 -0.20
C LYS A 3 9.00 -9.06 -1.69
N HIS A 4 8.32 -9.99 -2.35
CA HIS A 4 8.44 -10.17 -3.80
C HIS A 4 7.92 -8.95 -4.56
N PHE A 5 6.83 -8.34 -4.08
CA PHE A 5 6.29 -7.12 -4.66
C PHE A 5 7.28 -5.94 -4.55
N TYR A 6 7.84 -5.70 -3.34
CA TYR A 6 8.85 -4.64 -3.18
C TYR A 6 10.08 -4.86 -4.03
N LYS A 7 10.54 -6.12 -4.19
CA LYS A 7 11.63 -6.43 -5.09
C LYS A 7 11.31 -6.03 -6.54
N LYS A 8 10.08 -6.24 -7.00
CA LYS A 8 9.62 -5.81 -8.32
C LYS A 8 9.61 -4.28 -8.47
N LEU A 9 9.23 -3.52 -7.43
CA LEU A 9 9.30 -2.07 -7.45
C LEU A 9 10.76 -1.57 -7.56
N ILE A 10 11.66 -2.19 -6.80
CA ILE A 10 13.10 -1.85 -6.76
C ILE A 10 13.76 -2.14 -8.11
N GLU A 11 13.44 -3.28 -8.73
CA GLU A 11 14.02 -3.75 -10.00
C GLU A 11 13.28 -3.22 -11.24
N PHE A 12 12.28 -2.34 -11.07
CA PHE A 12 11.49 -1.83 -12.19
C PHE A 12 12.34 -0.97 -13.13
N ASP A 13 12.30 -1.24 -14.43
CA ASP A 13 13.21 -0.67 -15.44
C ASP A 13 12.64 0.54 -16.18
N PHE A 14 11.39 0.91 -15.95
CA PHE A 14 10.69 2.04 -16.60
C PHE A 14 10.59 1.93 -18.14
N ASN A 15 10.52 0.72 -18.68
CA ASN A 15 10.26 0.51 -20.11
C ASN A 15 8.87 1.01 -20.51
N GLU A 16 7.95 1.09 -19.55
CA GLU A 16 6.65 1.73 -19.70
C GLU A 16 6.26 2.52 -18.44
N SER A 17 5.26 3.40 -18.57
CA SER A 17 4.72 4.15 -17.45
C SER A 17 3.79 3.27 -16.62
N CYS A 18 3.94 3.29 -15.31
CA CYS A 18 3.07 2.57 -14.38
C CYS A 18 2.61 3.49 -13.25
N ALA A 19 1.49 3.14 -12.62
CA ALA A 19 0.98 3.80 -11.42
C ALA A 19 1.03 2.83 -10.23
N LEU A 20 1.36 3.37 -9.07
CA LEU A 20 1.35 2.63 -7.81
C LEU A 20 0.02 2.89 -7.09
N CYS A 21 -0.73 1.82 -6.85
CA CYS A 21 -1.98 1.83 -6.11
C CYS A 21 -1.73 1.28 -4.71
N THR A 22 -2.11 2.03 -3.67
CA THR A 22 -1.89 1.67 -2.27
C THR A 22 -3.19 1.78 -1.49
N VAL A 23 -3.65 0.72 -0.87
CA VAL A 23 -4.75 0.81 0.12
C VAL A 23 -4.25 1.55 1.34
N MET A 24 -4.77 2.77 1.58
CA MET A 24 -4.37 3.64 2.69
C MET A 24 -5.21 3.42 3.93
N GLU A 25 -6.50 3.13 3.75
CA GLU A 25 -7.45 2.92 4.84
C GLU A 25 -8.51 1.89 4.42
N TRP A 26 -9.09 1.18 5.38
CA TRP A 26 -10.24 0.34 5.18
C TRP A 26 -11.18 0.39 6.39
N LYS A 27 -12.48 0.21 6.14
CA LYS A 27 -13.54 0.15 7.17
C LYS A 27 -14.48 -1.01 6.87
N GLY A 28 -14.99 -1.65 7.90
CA GLY A 28 -15.93 -2.77 7.77
C GLY A 28 -15.30 -4.08 7.30
N SER A 29 -16.06 -4.85 6.51
CA SER A 29 -15.61 -6.14 5.96
C SER A 29 -15.05 -5.94 4.57
N VAL A 30 -13.75 -6.17 4.42
CA VAL A 30 -13.02 -6.05 3.15
C VAL A 30 -12.23 -7.33 2.88
N PRO A 31 -11.94 -7.68 1.60
CA PRO A 31 -11.24 -8.91 1.25
C PRO A 31 -9.84 -9.00 1.83
N ARG A 32 -9.14 -7.86 1.95
CA ARG A 32 -7.77 -7.78 2.47
C ARG A 32 -7.63 -6.64 3.47
N LYS A 33 -7.06 -6.95 4.64
CA LYS A 33 -6.86 -6.02 5.77
C LYS A 33 -5.38 -5.72 6.04
N ASP A 34 -4.50 -6.10 5.11
CA ASP A 34 -3.04 -5.96 5.20
C ASP A 34 -2.52 -4.74 4.44
N TYR A 35 -3.43 -3.83 4.02
CA TYR A 35 -3.09 -2.63 3.24
C TYR A 35 -2.30 -2.96 1.96
N PRO A 36 -2.87 -3.75 1.06
CA PRO A 36 -2.17 -4.24 -0.12
C PRO A 36 -1.77 -3.12 -1.08
N MET A 37 -0.83 -3.44 -1.96
CA MET A 37 -0.36 -2.57 -3.03
C MET A 37 -0.40 -3.30 -4.36
N MET A 38 -0.57 -2.53 -5.43
CA MET A 38 -0.57 -3.01 -6.82
C MET A 38 0.09 -1.98 -7.72
N LEU A 39 0.98 -2.43 -8.60
CA LEU A 39 1.50 -1.61 -9.70
C LEU A 39 0.66 -1.92 -10.93
N VAL A 40 0.20 -0.88 -11.63
CA VAL A 40 -0.60 -0.97 -12.86
C VAL A 40 0.17 -0.27 -13.96
N CYS A 41 0.50 -0.98 -15.02
CA CYS A 41 1.23 -0.45 -16.14
C CYS A 41 0.29 0.04 -17.25
N LYS A 42 0.75 0.93 -18.10
CA LYS A 42 -0.04 1.54 -19.18
C LYS A 42 -0.56 0.50 -20.17
N SER A 43 0.14 -0.62 -20.34
CA SER A 43 -0.31 -1.80 -21.10
C SER A 43 -1.51 -2.51 -20.49
N GLY A 44 -1.86 -2.23 -19.23
CA GLY A 44 -2.84 -2.95 -18.43
C GLY A 44 -2.24 -4.13 -17.65
N GLU A 45 -0.93 -4.39 -17.79
CA GLU A 45 -0.26 -5.39 -16.98
C GLU A 45 -0.21 -4.93 -15.51
N THR A 46 -0.39 -5.88 -14.58
CA THR A 46 -0.39 -5.59 -13.13
C THR A 46 0.63 -6.44 -12.39
N VAL A 47 1.23 -5.87 -11.35
CA VAL A 47 2.06 -6.57 -10.38
C VAL A 47 1.45 -6.38 -8.99
N GLY A 48 1.24 -7.47 -8.27
CA GLY A 48 0.53 -7.43 -6.98
C GLY A 48 -0.99 -7.48 -7.17
N THR A 49 -1.73 -7.24 -6.09
CA THR A 49 -3.20 -7.21 -6.09
C THR A 49 -3.70 -6.47 -4.86
N ILE A 50 -4.79 -5.76 -4.97
CA ILE A 50 -5.45 -5.04 -3.87
C ILE A 50 -6.68 -5.76 -3.32
N GLY A 51 -7.02 -6.94 -3.87
CA GLY A 51 -8.14 -7.75 -3.39
C GLY A 51 -8.93 -8.48 -4.45
N GLY A 52 -8.68 -8.19 -5.72
CA GLY A 52 -9.36 -8.82 -6.87
C GLY A 52 -10.78 -8.30 -7.13
N GLY A 53 -11.46 -8.94 -8.07
CA GLY A 53 -12.85 -8.65 -8.38
C GLY A 53 -13.09 -7.32 -9.10
N THR A 54 -14.32 -6.82 -8.94
CA THR A 54 -14.78 -5.58 -9.62
C THR A 54 -14.00 -4.36 -9.16
N MET A 55 -13.70 -4.26 -7.84
CA MET A 55 -12.93 -3.14 -7.30
C MET A 55 -11.54 -3.03 -7.95
N GLU A 56 -10.85 -4.14 -8.15
CA GLU A 56 -9.51 -4.10 -8.76
C GLU A 56 -9.57 -3.57 -10.20
N LYS A 57 -10.62 -3.88 -10.94
CA LYS A 57 -10.86 -3.31 -12.29
C LYS A 57 -11.05 -1.80 -12.24
N GLU A 58 -11.86 -1.30 -11.31
CA GLU A 58 -12.08 0.13 -11.11
C GLU A 58 -10.79 0.85 -10.71
N VAL A 59 -9.96 0.24 -9.86
CA VAL A 59 -8.65 0.80 -9.50
C VAL A 59 -7.68 0.80 -10.67
N ILE A 60 -7.71 -0.22 -11.54
CA ILE A 60 -6.92 -0.22 -12.79
C ILE A 60 -7.33 0.95 -13.69
N GLU A 61 -8.62 1.21 -13.85
CA GLU A 61 -9.11 2.37 -14.62
C GLU A 61 -8.60 3.69 -14.02
N ARG A 62 -8.70 3.87 -12.69
CA ARG A 62 -8.13 5.04 -11.99
C ARG A 62 -6.62 5.18 -12.17
N ALA A 63 -5.90 4.07 -12.15
CA ALA A 63 -4.46 4.06 -12.39
C ALA A 63 -4.11 4.55 -13.81
N LEU A 64 -4.86 4.11 -14.81
CA LEU A 64 -4.68 4.57 -16.19
C LEU A 64 -5.01 6.07 -16.35
N ASP A 65 -6.06 6.57 -15.68
CA ASP A 65 -6.41 7.99 -15.63
C ASP A 65 -5.30 8.81 -14.96
N ALA A 66 -4.74 8.32 -13.85
CA ALA A 66 -3.62 8.97 -13.16
C ALA A 66 -2.36 9.05 -14.06
N LEU A 67 -2.08 8.02 -14.84
CA LEU A 67 -0.98 8.03 -15.81
C LEU A 67 -1.21 9.03 -16.94
N ASN A 68 -2.46 9.17 -17.42
CA ASN A 68 -2.80 10.11 -18.50
C ASN A 68 -2.77 11.57 -18.02
N SER A 69 -3.22 11.84 -16.79
CA SER A 69 -3.26 13.19 -16.21
C SER A 69 -1.96 13.57 -15.48
N ASN A 70 -1.10 12.61 -15.21
CA ASN A 70 0.07 12.75 -14.33
C ASN A 70 -0.29 13.31 -12.95
N GLN A 71 -1.43 12.88 -12.40
CA GLN A 71 -1.94 13.35 -11.11
C GLN A 71 -2.09 12.20 -10.12
N THR A 72 -1.85 12.52 -8.85
CA THR A 72 -2.11 11.62 -7.73
C THR A 72 -3.55 11.79 -7.26
N SER A 73 -4.20 10.70 -6.89
CA SER A 73 -5.55 10.70 -6.33
C SER A 73 -5.67 9.82 -5.10
N LEU A 74 -6.73 10.05 -4.32
CA LEU A 74 -7.18 9.17 -3.24
C LEU A 74 -8.67 8.91 -3.48
N ASP A 75 -8.98 7.70 -3.89
CA ASP A 75 -10.32 7.32 -4.32
C ASP A 75 -10.97 6.34 -3.33
N PRO A 76 -12.24 6.61 -2.94
CA PRO A 76 -13.03 5.66 -2.15
C PRO A 76 -13.62 4.57 -3.04
N PHE A 77 -13.61 3.32 -2.55
CA PHE A 77 -14.29 2.20 -3.17
C PHE A 77 -15.18 1.52 -2.14
N ASP A 78 -16.43 1.24 -2.53
CA ASP A 78 -17.46 0.68 -1.66
C ASP A 78 -17.84 -0.72 -2.10
N PHE A 79 -17.71 -1.68 -1.20
CA PHE A 79 -18.10 -3.08 -1.44
C PHE A 79 -19.58 -3.37 -1.16
N THR A 80 -20.35 -2.39 -0.65
CA THR A 80 -21.76 -2.61 -0.29
C THR A 80 -22.70 -2.64 -1.49
N ASN A 81 -22.34 -1.97 -2.59
CA ASN A 81 -23.22 -1.74 -3.73
C ASN A 81 -22.90 -2.59 -4.97
N ASN A 82 -21.85 -3.38 -4.95
CA ASN A 82 -21.49 -4.16 -6.12
C ASN A 82 -22.16 -5.54 -6.13
N ASP A 83 -22.55 -6.00 -7.33
CA ASP A 83 -23.14 -7.29 -7.71
C ASP A 83 -22.39 -8.56 -7.21
N LEU A 84 -21.68 -8.45 -6.09
CA LEU A 84 -20.97 -9.53 -5.39
C LEU A 84 -21.94 -10.62 -4.88
N SER A 85 -23.25 -10.39 -4.99
CA SER A 85 -24.26 -11.44 -4.79
C SER A 85 -24.11 -12.61 -5.78
N LYS A 86 -23.38 -12.41 -6.90
CA LYS A 86 -23.13 -13.48 -7.89
C LYS A 86 -21.94 -14.36 -7.55
N ASP A 87 -20.98 -13.85 -6.75
CA ASP A 87 -19.76 -14.58 -6.35
C ASP A 87 -19.72 -14.97 -4.85
N GLY A 88 -20.82 -14.79 -4.12
CA GLY A 88 -21.03 -15.35 -2.78
C GLY A 88 -20.33 -14.61 -1.64
N GLY A 89 -19.79 -13.43 -1.84
CA GLY A 89 -19.09 -12.67 -0.80
C GLY A 89 -19.84 -11.39 -0.39
N LEU A 90 -20.53 -11.40 0.75
CA LEU A 90 -21.10 -10.21 1.40
C LEU A 90 -19.97 -9.42 2.12
N CYS A 91 -19.19 -8.65 1.38
CA CYS A 91 -18.27 -7.69 1.96
C CYS A 91 -18.95 -6.32 2.01
N GLY A 92 -19.32 -5.85 3.21
CA GLY A 92 -19.94 -4.54 3.43
C GLY A 92 -18.95 -3.53 3.99
N GLY A 93 -17.84 -3.29 3.29
CA GLY A 93 -16.80 -2.38 3.73
C GLY A 93 -16.40 -1.37 2.66
N THR A 94 -15.60 -0.40 3.07
CA THR A 94 -15.02 0.62 2.20
C THR A 94 -13.50 0.61 2.28
N VAL A 95 -12.81 0.99 1.20
CA VAL A 95 -11.38 1.22 1.17
C VAL A 95 -11.09 2.59 0.57
N GLN A 96 -9.99 3.21 1.02
CA GLN A 96 -9.40 4.38 0.39
C GLN A 96 -8.12 3.93 -0.32
N VAL A 97 -8.05 4.13 -1.62
CA VAL A 97 -6.89 3.75 -2.43
C VAL A 97 -6.20 5.02 -2.95
N ALA A 98 -4.95 5.20 -2.56
CA ALA A 98 -4.09 6.21 -3.17
C ALA A 98 -3.52 5.66 -4.47
N VAL A 99 -3.61 6.46 -5.53
CA VAL A 99 -3.09 6.16 -6.86
C VAL A 99 -2.11 7.26 -7.24
N GLU A 100 -0.88 6.91 -7.57
CA GLU A 100 0.16 7.86 -7.96
C GLU A 100 0.97 7.33 -9.15
N PRO A 101 1.46 8.19 -10.05
CA PRO A 101 2.46 7.78 -11.05
C PRO A 101 3.69 7.20 -10.36
N PHE A 102 4.14 6.01 -10.82
CA PHE A 102 5.34 5.38 -10.28
C PHE A 102 6.57 5.96 -10.96
N THR A 103 7.25 6.86 -10.26
CA THR A 103 8.42 7.61 -10.76
C THR A 103 9.73 7.03 -10.21
N ARG A 104 10.87 7.48 -10.77
CA ARG A 104 12.19 7.15 -10.24
C ARG A 104 12.41 7.65 -8.81
N GLU A 105 11.74 8.73 -8.43
CA GLU A 105 11.77 9.25 -7.05
C GLU A 105 11.06 8.28 -6.10
N VAL A 106 9.86 7.81 -6.46
CA VAL A 106 9.13 6.79 -5.70
C VAL A 106 9.95 5.50 -5.60
N GLN A 107 10.55 5.03 -6.70
CA GLN A 107 11.45 3.88 -6.69
C GLN A 107 12.66 4.08 -5.77
N SER A 108 13.25 5.29 -5.79
CA SER A 108 14.41 5.62 -4.95
C SER A 108 14.11 5.49 -3.46
N PHE A 109 12.89 5.83 -3.04
CA PHE A 109 12.45 5.57 -1.67
C PHE A 109 12.49 4.07 -1.35
N PHE A 110 11.91 3.21 -2.22
CA PHE A 110 11.90 1.76 -2.00
C PHE A 110 13.30 1.15 -2.03
N ASN A 111 14.23 1.72 -2.77
CA ASN A 111 15.64 1.30 -2.74
C ASN A 111 16.31 1.48 -1.37
N GLN A 112 15.82 2.42 -0.55
CA GLN A 112 16.36 2.65 0.80
C GLN A 112 15.93 1.57 1.81
N ILE A 113 14.86 0.83 1.49
CA ILE A 113 14.28 -0.21 2.36
C ILE A 113 14.46 -1.62 1.76
N ASN A 114 15.54 -1.86 1.04
CA ASN A 114 15.78 -3.08 0.28
C ASN A 114 16.36 -4.25 1.09
N ASP A 115 16.77 -4.04 2.34
CA ASP A 115 17.27 -5.10 3.20
C ASP A 115 16.12 -5.81 3.94
N PHE A 116 15.53 -6.80 3.27
CA PHE A 116 14.44 -7.60 3.84
C PHE A 116 14.90 -8.69 4.83
N ASN A 117 16.18 -8.71 5.21
CA ASN A 117 16.70 -9.57 6.29
C ASN A 117 16.61 -8.87 7.66
N THR A 118 16.35 -7.57 7.67
CA THR A 118 16.13 -6.78 8.87
C THR A 118 14.71 -6.23 8.90
N GLU A 119 14.29 -5.75 10.07
CA GLU A 119 13.00 -5.04 10.21
C GLU A 119 13.08 -3.72 9.46
N GLN A 120 12.09 -3.49 8.62
CA GLN A 120 11.92 -2.25 7.89
C GLN A 120 10.58 -1.61 8.25
N SER A 121 10.55 -0.31 8.48
CA SER A 121 9.30 0.40 8.67
C SER A 121 9.34 1.81 8.08
N TRP A 122 8.21 2.27 7.62
CA TRP A 122 8.06 3.62 7.07
C TRP A 122 6.63 4.12 7.20
N LEU A 123 6.50 5.43 7.08
CA LEU A 123 5.24 6.14 7.04
C LEU A 123 5.00 6.65 5.62
N THR A 124 3.85 6.36 5.05
CA THR A 124 3.34 6.96 3.81
C THR A 124 2.22 7.92 4.20
N THR A 125 2.33 9.18 3.82
CA THR A 125 1.32 10.22 4.11
C THR A 125 0.71 10.70 2.81
N PHE A 126 -0.61 10.60 2.70
CA PHE A 126 -1.40 11.26 1.66
C PHE A 126 -1.96 12.58 2.22
N HIS A 127 -1.57 13.70 1.63
CA HIS A 127 -2.03 15.03 1.99
C HIS A 127 -3.32 15.37 1.24
N LEU A 128 -4.43 15.58 1.97
CA LEU A 128 -5.77 15.73 1.37
C LEU A 128 -5.90 17.02 0.54
N SER A 129 -5.26 18.11 0.96
CA SER A 129 -5.35 19.42 0.29
C SER A 129 -4.48 19.48 -0.98
N SER A 130 -3.21 19.06 -0.91
CA SER A 130 -2.28 19.11 -2.05
C SER A 130 -2.38 17.90 -2.98
N LYS A 131 -3.01 16.80 -2.52
CA LYS A 131 -3.06 15.50 -3.21
C LYS A 131 -1.67 14.91 -3.46
N GLU A 132 -0.72 15.21 -2.59
CA GLU A 132 0.65 14.71 -2.68
C GLU A 132 0.85 13.54 -1.72
N ILE A 133 1.78 12.66 -2.08
CA ILE A 133 2.22 11.57 -1.22
C ILE A 133 3.66 11.84 -0.80
N SER A 134 3.88 11.84 0.51
CA SER A 134 5.22 11.83 1.10
C SER A 134 5.52 10.51 1.79
N ARG A 135 6.81 10.16 1.89
CA ARG A 135 7.26 8.93 2.55
C ARG A 135 8.44 9.22 3.45
N GLN A 136 8.40 8.63 4.63
CA GLN A 136 9.46 8.75 5.63
C GLN A 136 9.86 7.36 6.12
N ASN A 137 11.16 7.05 6.02
CA ASN A 137 11.70 5.84 6.62
C ASN A 137 11.75 6.01 8.15
N ILE A 138 11.19 5.06 8.89
CA ILE A 138 11.17 5.04 10.35
C ILE A 138 12.23 4.05 10.82
N LYS A 139 13.34 4.59 11.39
CA LYS A 139 14.38 3.75 11.97
C LYS A 139 13.90 3.19 13.31
N ASN A 140 13.91 1.87 13.46
CA ASN A 140 13.46 1.19 14.69
C ASN A 140 14.46 1.33 15.85
N SER A 141 15.65 1.88 15.62
CA SER A 141 16.69 2.10 16.62
C SER A 141 16.94 3.59 16.80
N GLY A 142 16.57 4.13 17.96
CA GLY A 142 16.85 5.49 18.32
C GLY A 142 15.73 6.18 19.12
N GLN A 143 16.05 7.31 19.72
CA GLN A 143 15.05 8.22 20.25
C GLN A 143 14.61 9.13 19.11
N HIS A 144 13.31 9.22 18.90
CA HIS A 144 12.70 10.16 17.98
C HIS A 144 12.20 11.37 18.78
N GLU A 145 12.45 12.57 18.27
CA GLU A 145 11.97 13.81 18.92
C GLU A 145 10.44 13.93 18.83
N ASP A 146 9.84 13.40 17.75
CA ASP A 146 8.40 13.35 17.58
C ASP A 146 7.79 12.19 18.40
N PRO A 147 6.92 12.47 19.39
CA PRO A 147 6.27 11.45 20.20
C PRO A 147 5.45 10.45 19.38
N PHE A 148 4.81 10.90 18.28
CA PHE A 148 4.04 10.03 17.40
C PHE A 148 4.95 9.03 16.68
N ILE A 149 6.09 9.49 16.13
CA ILE A 149 7.09 8.61 15.52
C ILE A 149 7.64 7.62 16.54
N GLN A 150 7.90 8.09 17.76
CA GLN A 150 8.36 7.21 18.85
C GLN A 150 7.34 6.11 19.17
N GLU A 151 6.03 6.41 19.17
CA GLU A 151 4.96 5.41 19.34
C GLU A 151 4.97 4.40 18.18
N LEU A 152 5.13 4.85 16.94
CA LEU A 152 5.16 4.00 15.75
C LEU A 152 6.26 2.93 15.83
N THR A 153 7.41 3.22 16.44
CA THR A 153 8.51 2.24 16.57
C THR A 153 8.14 1.01 17.40
N GLN A 154 7.08 1.10 18.21
CA GLN A 154 6.54 -0.02 19.00
C GLN A 154 5.52 -0.86 18.24
N ILE A 155 5.06 -0.38 17.10
CA ILE A 155 4.04 -1.07 16.28
C ILE A 155 4.73 -2.09 15.38
N ARG A 156 4.31 -3.36 15.47
CA ARG A 156 4.85 -4.49 14.68
C ARG A 156 3.87 -5.00 13.63
N LYS A 157 3.02 -4.10 13.11
CA LYS A 157 2.04 -4.40 12.06
C LYS A 157 1.68 -3.13 11.28
N ASN A 158 1.18 -3.31 10.07
CA ASN A 158 0.66 -2.20 9.28
C ASN A 158 -0.55 -1.56 9.98
N LYS A 159 -0.63 -0.24 9.99
CA LYS A 159 -1.72 0.51 10.61
C LYS A 159 -1.93 1.84 9.92
N SER A 160 -3.17 2.21 9.67
CA SER A 160 -3.54 3.55 9.18
C SER A 160 -3.99 4.47 10.31
N PHE A 161 -3.79 5.76 10.07
CA PHE A 161 -4.20 6.85 10.95
C PHE A 161 -4.86 7.93 10.07
N HIS A 162 -5.98 8.44 10.54
CA HIS A 162 -6.74 9.48 9.84
C HIS A 162 -6.67 10.77 10.65
N PHE A 163 -6.20 11.83 10.00
CA PHE A 163 -6.11 13.19 10.54
C PHE A 163 -6.97 14.12 9.67
N ASP A 164 -7.20 15.35 10.13
CA ASP A 164 -8.06 16.31 9.43
C ASP A 164 -7.55 16.67 8.02
N ASP A 165 -6.23 16.68 7.84
CA ASP A 165 -5.55 17.10 6.60
C ASP A 165 -4.80 15.99 5.87
N CYS A 166 -4.71 14.81 6.46
CA CYS A 166 -3.99 13.68 5.83
C CYS A 166 -4.45 12.31 6.31
N ILE A 167 -4.14 11.30 5.50
CA ILE A 167 -4.19 9.89 5.89
C ILE A 167 -2.77 9.35 5.90
N GLN A 168 -2.38 8.73 7.00
CA GLN A 168 -1.05 8.12 7.17
C GLN A 168 -1.15 6.61 7.27
N LEU A 169 -0.30 5.91 6.52
CA LEU A 169 -0.15 4.47 6.59
C LEU A 169 1.25 4.13 7.08
N PHE A 170 1.32 3.63 8.31
CA PHE A 170 2.53 3.01 8.84
C PHE A 170 2.64 1.58 8.31
N ARG A 171 3.78 1.28 7.73
CA ARG A 171 4.13 -0.06 7.26
C ARG A 171 5.26 -0.64 8.06
N PHE A 172 5.13 -1.93 8.37
CA PHE A 172 6.12 -2.72 9.06
C PHE A 172 6.36 -4.04 8.32
N ILE A 173 7.61 -4.30 7.96
CA ILE A 173 8.04 -5.57 7.38
C ILE A 173 9.00 -6.23 8.35
N SER A 174 8.66 -7.43 8.82
CA SER A 174 9.57 -8.26 9.58
C SER A 174 10.46 -9.09 8.65
N PRO A 175 11.66 -9.47 9.10
CA PRO A 175 12.40 -10.57 8.48
C PRO A 175 11.52 -11.81 8.36
N ASN A 176 11.90 -12.74 7.48
CA ASN A 176 11.10 -13.96 7.28
C ASN A 176 10.73 -14.60 8.62
N PRO A 177 9.43 -14.89 8.86
CA PRO A 177 9.05 -15.58 10.09
C PRO A 177 9.77 -16.92 10.14
N ILE A 178 10.43 -17.19 11.26
CA ILE A 178 10.97 -18.52 11.53
C ILE A 178 9.77 -19.41 11.84
N LEU A 179 9.49 -20.36 10.95
CA LEU A 179 8.46 -21.36 11.19
C LEU A 179 8.98 -22.35 12.23
N HIS A 180 8.52 -22.24 13.46
CA HIS A 180 8.75 -23.27 14.46
C HIS A 180 7.72 -24.40 14.24
N ILE A 181 8.15 -25.51 13.65
CA ILE A 181 7.33 -26.72 13.57
C ILE A 181 7.56 -27.48 14.87
N PHE A 182 6.60 -27.41 15.78
CA PHE A 182 6.56 -28.32 16.92
C PHE A 182 5.97 -29.63 16.44
N GLY A 183 6.84 -30.62 16.19
CA GLY A 183 6.43 -32.01 15.92
C GLY A 183 5.74 -32.55 17.16
N GLY A 184 4.47 -32.89 17.06
CA GLY A 184 3.84 -33.79 17.99
C GLY A 184 4.39 -35.18 17.75
N GLY A 185 5.02 -35.79 18.79
CA GLY A 185 5.35 -37.20 18.80
C GLY A 185 4.12 -38.09 18.96
#